data_240ce0ef5407550f582bd21333a1909f
#
_entry.id   240ce0ef5407550f582bd21333a1909f
#
_cell.length_a   1.000
_cell.length_b   1.000
_cell.length_c   1.000
_cell.angle_alpha   90.00
_cell.angle_beta   90.00
_cell.angle_gamma   90.00
#
_symmetry.space_group_name_H-M   'P 1'
#
loop_
_entity.id
_entity.type
_entity.pdbx_description
1 polymer ?
#
loop_
_entity_poly.entity_id
_entity_poly.type
_entity_poly.pdbx_seq_one_letter_code
_entity_poly.pdbx_strand_id
1 'polypeptide(L)'
;MKKAISTNNAPAAIGPYSQAIKTGNMFFLSGMLPIDPATGEFAPGMAAEQTEQIFKNIKALLAEAGLTLDNVVKTTVFLSDMADFAAMNEVYAKHFSQPYPARSAFAVKTLPKNALVEIEIIASEA
;
A
#
# COMPACT_ATOMS: atom_id res chain seq x y z
N MET A 1 -19.51 -7.99 11.36
CA MET A 1 -19.87 -7.81 9.94
C MET A 1 -18.83 -6.93 9.26
N LYS A 2 -18.41 -7.30 8.08
CA LYS A 2 -17.40 -6.52 7.37
C LYS A 2 -18.01 -5.29 6.70
N LYS A 3 -17.21 -4.23 6.62
CA LYS A 3 -17.61 -2.97 6.01
C LYS A 3 -16.55 -2.52 5.02
N ALA A 4 -16.97 -2.16 3.80
CA ALA A 4 -16.06 -1.65 2.79
C ALA A 4 -15.71 -0.20 3.05
N ILE A 5 -14.45 0.17 2.77
CA ILE A 5 -13.96 1.54 2.83
C ILE A 5 -13.38 1.86 1.47
N SER A 6 -13.73 3.03 0.94
CA SER A 6 -13.23 3.46 -0.36
C SER A 6 -13.03 4.97 -0.40
N THR A 7 -12.12 5.42 -1.27
CA THR A 7 -11.86 6.83 -1.49
C THR A 7 -11.45 7.05 -2.94
N ASN A 8 -11.77 8.22 -3.46
CA ASN A 8 -11.32 8.63 -4.80
C ASN A 8 -9.88 9.16 -4.77
N ASN A 9 -9.29 9.30 -3.60
CA ASN A 9 -7.91 9.78 -3.43
C ASN A 9 -6.89 8.64 -3.47
N ALA A 10 -7.34 7.42 -3.77
CA ALA A 10 -6.50 6.26 -4.03
C ALA A 10 -7.04 5.54 -5.26
N PRO A 11 -6.25 4.66 -5.89
CA PRO A 11 -6.71 3.95 -7.09
C PRO A 11 -8.00 3.19 -6.85
N ALA A 12 -8.95 3.32 -7.78
CA ALA A 12 -10.25 2.66 -7.67
C ALA A 12 -10.09 1.13 -7.74
N ALA A 13 -10.97 0.43 -7.03
CA ALA A 13 -11.05 -1.01 -7.14
C ALA A 13 -11.74 -1.37 -8.47
N ILE A 14 -10.98 -1.96 -9.37
CA ILE A 14 -11.48 -2.40 -10.68
C ILE A 14 -11.57 -3.92 -10.64
N GLY A 15 -12.75 -4.43 -10.37
CA GLY A 15 -12.98 -5.85 -10.26
C GLY A 15 -13.73 -6.23 -8.98
N PRO A 16 -13.84 -7.52 -8.68
CA PRO A 16 -14.64 -8.00 -7.55
C PRO A 16 -13.87 -7.94 -6.23
N TYR A 17 -13.44 -6.73 -5.82
CA TYR A 17 -12.75 -6.53 -4.55
C TYR A 17 -12.98 -5.11 -4.03
N SER A 18 -12.72 -4.90 -2.74
CA SER A 18 -12.78 -3.58 -2.10
C SER A 18 -11.40 -3.02 -1.92
N GLN A 19 -11.27 -1.70 -1.92
CA GLN A 19 -10.00 -1.05 -1.58
C GLN A 19 -9.56 -1.44 -0.17
N ALA A 20 -10.48 -1.43 0.78
CA ALA A 20 -10.22 -1.87 2.14
C ALA A 20 -11.48 -2.43 2.78
N ILE A 21 -11.27 -3.30 3.78
CA ILE A 21 -12.34 -3.89 4.57
C ILE A 21 -12.03 -3.66 6.04
N LYS A 22 -13.03 -3.20 6.78
CA LYS A 22 -12.99 -3.15 8.24
C LYS A 22 -13.79 -4.32 8.81
N THR A 23 -13.23 -5.02 9.79
CA THR A 23 -13.93 -6.03 10.58
C THR A 23 -13.45 -5.93 12.02
N GLY A 24 -14.37 -5.69 12.97
CA GLY A 24 -14.00 -5.38 14.34
C GLY A 24 -13.08 -4.17 14.38
N ASN A 25 -11.94 -4.30 15.01
CA ASN A 25 -10.92 -3.23 15.08
C ASN A 25 -9.87 -3.32 13.98
N MET A 26 -10.00 -4.29 13.07
CA MET A 26 -8.98 -4.56 12.07
C MET A 26 -9.38 -4.04 10.71
N PHE A 27 -8.38 -3.59 9.96
CA PHE A 27 -8.54 -3.05 8.61
C PHE A 27 -7.59 -3.79 7.68
N PHE A 28 -8.12 -4.28 6.58
CA PHE A 28 -7.36 -5.02 5.58
C PHE A 28 -7.40 -4.23 4.29
N LEU A 29 -6.26 -3.73 3.86
CA LEU A 29 -6.15 -2.99 2.61
C LEU A 29 -5.68 -3.93 1.51
N SER A 30 -6.34 -3.87 0.37
CA SER A 30 -5.89 -4.59 -0.82
C SER A 30 -4.51 -4.11 -1.24
N GLY A 31 -3.79 -4.94 -1.98
CA GLY A 31 -2.49 -4.58 -2.53
C GLY A 31 -2.55 -3.25 -3.27
N MET A 32 -1.67 -2.33 -2.88
CA MET A 32 -1.66 -0.98 -3.45
C MET A 32 -0.60 -0.88 -4.53
N LEU A 33 -1.03 -0.51 -5.73
CA LEU A 33 -0.17 -0.27 -6.89
C LEU A 33 0.24 1.21 -6.93
N PRO A 34 1.34 1.53 -7.63
CA PRO A 34 1.84 2.91 -7.71
C PRO A 34 1.08 3.77 -8.73
N ILE A 35 -0.24 3.67 -8.74
CA ILE A 35 -1.09 4.40 -9.67
C ILE A 35 -1.43 5.76 -9.06
N ASP A 36 -1.21 6.83 -9.83
CA ASP A 36 -1.68 8.16 -9.46
C ASP A 36 -3.20 8.18 -9.72
N PRO A 37 -4.04 8.36 -8.68
CA PRO A 37 -5.49 8.31 -8.87
C PRO A 37 -6.03 9.46 -9.72
N ALA A 38 -5.28 10.55 -9.86
CA ALA A 38 -5.68 11.67 -10.70
C ALA A 38 -5.58 11.36 -12.19
N THR A 39 -4.63 10.51 -12.59
CA THR A 39 -4.37 10.20 -13.99
C THR A 39 -4.75 8.77 -14.39
N GLY A 40 -4.81 7.86 -13.43
CA GLY A 40 -4.97 6.43 -13.67
C GLY A 40 -3.72 5.74 -14.18
N GLU A 41 -2.60 6.46 -14.26
CA GLU A 41 -1.33 5.94 -14.73
C GLU A 41 -0.35 5.75 -13.58
N PHE A 42 0.68 4.92 -13.76
CA PHE A 42 1.75 4.82 -12.77
C PHE A 42 2.46 6.16 -12.63
N ALA A 43 2.87 6.48 -11.39
CA ALA A 43 3.75 7.61 -11.16
C ALA A 43 5.03 7.42 -11.99
N PRO A 44 5.55 8.49 -12.61
CA PRO A 44 6.81 8.38 -13.36
C PRO A 44 7.96 8.01 -12.44
N GLY A 45 8.91 7.24 -12.95
CA GLY A 45 10.11 6.89 -12.22
C GLY A 45 10.28 5.40 -12.02
N MET A 46 11.17 5.05 -11.12
CA MET A 46 11.55 3.67 -10.84
C MET A 46 11.00 3.23 -9.48
N ALA A 47 11.63 2.27 -8.84
CA ALA A 47 11.11 1.67 -7.61
C ALA A 47 10.93 2.69 -6.48
N ALA A 48 11.84 3.64 -6.32
CA ALA A 48 11.73 4.66 -5.27
C ALA A 48 10.48 5.52 -5.47
N GLU A 49 10.26 6.04 -6.69
CA GLU A 49 9.12 6.88 -7.00
C GLU A 49 7.81 6.09 -6.93
N GLN A 50 7.82 4.83 -7.38
CA GLN A 50 6.66 3.97 -7.26
C GLN A 50 6.30 3.73 -5.79
N THR A 51 7.28 3.52 -4.94
CA THR A 51 7.06 3.33 -3.50
C THR A 51 6.46 4.58 -2.86
N GLU A 52 6.95 5.77 -3.23
CA GLU A 52 6.38 7.03 -2.73
C GLU A 52 4.90 7.17 -3.13
N GLN A 53 4.55 6.86 -4.37
CA GLN A 53 3.17 6.94 -4.81
C GLN A 53 2.29 5.94 -4.06
N ILE A 54 2.79 4.73 -3.82
CA ILE A 54 2.08 3.72 -3.05
C ILE A 54 1.75 4.25 -1.65
N PHE A 55 2.72 4.86 -0.96
CA PHE A 55 2.47 5.42 0.38
C PHE A 55 1.50 6.59 0.36
N LYS A 56 1.54 7.41 -0.68
CA LYS A 56 0.53 8.45 -0.87
C LYS A 56 -0.87 7.87 -0.92
N ASN A 57 -1.04 6.81 -1.70
CA ASN A 57 -2.31 6.11 -1.86
C ASN A 57 -2.76 5.44 -0.56
N ILE A 58 -1.83 4.78 0.13
CA ILE A 58 -2.11 4.12 1.40
C ILE A 58 -2.56 5.14 2.45
N LYS A 59 -1.86 6.27 2.57
CA LYS A 59 -2.22 7.33 3.50
C LYS A 59 -3.62 7.87 3.23
N ALA A 60 -3.97 8.05 1.95
CA ALA A 60 -5.30 8.54 1.58
C ALA A 60 -6.39 7.55 1.99
N LEU A 61 -6.17 6.28 1.78
CA LEU A 61 -7.13 5.24 2.14
C LEU A 61 -7.25 5.09 3.67
N LEU A 62 -6.12 5.13 4.38
CA LEU A 62 -6.14 5.12 5.84
C LEU A 62 -6.86 6.33 6.40
N ALA A 63 -6.66 7.52 5.83
CA ALA A 63 -7.34 8.74 6.25
C ALA A 63 -8.85 8.61 6.11
N GLU A 64 -9.32 7.98 5.03
CA GLU A 64 -10.75 7.71 4.85
C GLU A 64 -11.29 6.82 5.97
N ALA A 65 -10.47 5.93 6.50
CA ALA A 65 -10.83 5.06 7.62
C ALA A 65 -10.64 5.72 8.99
N GLY A 66 -10.17 6.97 9.03
CA GLY A 66 -9.85 7.65 10.28
C GLY A 66 -8.54 7.21 10.91
N LEU A 67 -7.63 6.66 10.12
CA LEU A 67 -6.37 6.10 10.60
C LEU A 67 -5.17 6.81 10.00
N THR A 68 -4.00 6.55 10.58
CA THR A 68 -2.71 7.00 10.05
C THR A 68 -1.78 5.80 9.90
N LEU A 69 -0.56 6.03 9.41
CA LEU A 69 0.44 4.98 9.31
C LEU A 69 0.83 4.40 10.67
N ASP A 70 0.61 5.12 11.76
CA ASP A 70 0.86 4.60 13.11
C ASP A 70 -0.08 3.45 13.48
N ASN A 71 -1.18 3.31 12.78
CA ASN A 71 -2.13 2.22 12.99
C ASN A 71 -1.76 0.93 12.24
N VAL A 72 -0.75 0.98 11.37
CA VAL A 72 -0.34 -0.18 10.56
C VAL A 72 0.40 -1.17 11.44
N VAL A 73 -0.03 -2.43 11.42
CA VAL A 73 0.57 -3.50 12.22
C VAL A 73 1.33 -4.51 11.38
N LYS A 74 1.00 -4.64 10.10
CA LYS A 74 1.66 -5.58 9.20
C LYS A 74 1.68 -5.03 7.79
N THR A 75 2.83 -5.18 7.13
CA THR A 75 2.95 -4.91 5.70
C THR A 75 3.47 -6.15 4.98
N THR A 76 3.07 -6.30 3.73
CA THR A 76 3.69 -7.25 2.80
C THR A 76 4.10 -6.46 1.57
N VAL A 77 5.39 -6.50 1.26
CA VAL A 77 5.96 -5.78 0.12
C VAL A 77 6.29 -6.79 -0.97
N PHE A 78 5.70 -6.61 -2.13
CA PHE A 78 5.95 -7.43 -3.31
C PHE A 78 6.81 -6.65 -4.29
N LEU A 79 7.86 -7.27 -4.79
CA LEU A 79 8.77 -6.64 -5.75
C LEU A 79 8.79 -7.46 -7.04
N SER A 80 9.02 -6.81 -8.16
CA SER A 80 9.26 -7.53 -9.42
C SER A 80 10.69 -8.08 -9.48
N ASP A 81 11.61 -7.52 -8.68
CA ASP A 81 13.00 -7.94 -8.63
C ASP A 81 13.61 -7.48 -7.30
N MET A 82 14.29 -8.38 -6.60
CA MET A 82 14.93 -8.04 -5.32
C MET A 82 16.06 -7.01 -5.48
N ALA A 83 16.53 -6.76 -6.70
CA ALA A 83 17.48 -5.68 -6.97
C ALA A 83 16.90 -4.30 -6.59
N ASP A 84 15.56 -4.18 -6.55
CA ASP A 84 14.87 -2.94 -6.16
C ASP A 84 14.63 -2.81 -4.65
N PHE A 85 15.05 -3.82 -3.87
CA PHE A 85 14.77 -3.82 -2.44
C PHE A 85 15.35 -2.60 -1.72
N ALA A 86 16.61 -2.27 -1.98
CA ALA A 86 17.27 -1.16 -1.29
C ALA A 86 16.59 0.18 -1.58
N ALA A 87 16.21 0.44 -2.83
CA ALA A 87 15.52 1.67 -3.21
C ALA A 87 14.14 1.76 -2.56
N MET A 88 13.39 0.66 -2.58
CA MET A 88 12.10 0.59 -1.90
C MET A 88 12.26 0.81 -0.40
N ASN A 89 13.22 0.13 0.21
CA ASN A 89 13.39 0.15 1.66
C ASN A 89 13.79 1.53 2.19
N GLU A 90 14.56 2.28 1.43
CA GLU A 90 14.94 3.64 1.78
C GLU A 90 13.72 4.55 1.87
N VAL A 91 12.80 4.44 0.92
CA VAL A 91 11.53 5.19 0.95
C VAL A 91 10.64 4.69 2.08
N TYR A 92 10.51 3.37 2.20
CA TYR A 92 9.70 2.73 3.24
C TYR A 92 10.07 3.26 4.63
N ALA A 93 11.38 3.35 4.91
CA ALA A 93 11.87 3.78 6.22
C ALA A 93 11.47 5.22 6.57
N LYS A 94 11.20 6.08 5.58
CA LYS A 94 10.79 7.45 5.79
C LYS A 94 9.34 7.57 6.28
N HIS A 95 8.53 6.53 6.03
CA HIS A 95 7.10 6.59 6.30
C HIS A 95 6.69 5.96 7.62
N PHE A 96 7.56 5.15 8.22
CA PHE A 96 7.26 4.51 9.49
C PHE A 96 8.23 4.92 10.58
N SER A 97 7.75 4.92 11.81
CA SER A 97 8.56 5.13 13.00
C SER A 97 8.41 3.92 13.93
N GLN A 98 9.32 3.81 14.89
CA GLN A 98 9.26 2.71 15.87
C GLN A 98 8.05 2.86 16.79
N PRO A 99 7.40 1.75 17.18
CA PRO A 99 7.71 0.40 16.72
C PRO A 99 7.25 0.18 15.28
N TYR A 100 8.15 -0.35 14.45
CA TYR A 100 7.82 -0.63 13.06
C TYR A 100 6.77 -1.74 12.95
N PRO A 101 5.90 -1.71 11.92
CA PRO A 101 5.02 -2.85 11.68
C PRO A 101 5.82 -4.10 11.34
N ALA A 102 5.24 -5.26 11.60
CA ALA A 102 5.81 -6.50 11.09
C ALA A 102 5.81 -6.46 9.57
N ARG A 103 6.79 -7.07 8.92
CA ARG A 103 6.91 -7.02 7.47
C ARG A 103 7.43 -8.31 6.88
N SER A 104 6.87 -8.70 5.73
CA SER A 104 7.47 -9.65 4.81
C SER A 104 7.73 -8.92 3.50
N ALA A 105 8.86 -9.19 2.84
CA ALA A 105 9.20 -8.57 1.57
C ALA A 105 9.92 -9.60 0.70
N PHE A 106 9.46 -9.73 -0.54
CA PHE A 106 10.04 -10.70 -1.48
C PHE A 106 9.67 -10.36 -2.90
N ALA A 107 10.41 -10.93 -3.86
CA ALA A 107 10.08 -10.79 -5.26
C ALA A 107 9.04 -11.83 -5.67
N VAL A 108 8.17 -11.46 -6.59
CA VAL A 108 7.20 -12.34 -7.22
C VAL A 108 7.53 -12.43 -8.70
N LYS A 109 6.89 -13.36 -9.39
CA LYS A 109 7.16 -13.53 -10.82
C LYS A 109 6.81 -12.27 -11.62
N THR A 110 5.64 -11.71 -11.36
CA THR A 110 5.14 -10.53 -12.09
C THR A 110 4.11 -9.83 -11.23
N LEU A 111 4.12 -8.50 -11.24
CA LEU A 111 3.09 -7.69 -10.61
C LEU A 111 2.09 -7.16 -11.64
N PRO A 112 0.86 -6.84 -11.22
CA PRO A 112 -0.12 -6.27 -12.15
C PRO A 112 0.43 -5.03 -12.85
N LYS A 113 0.13 -4.90 -14.15
CA LYS A 113 0.58 -3.78 -15.00
C LYS A 113 2.09 -3.61 -15.00
N ASN A 114 2.84 -4.67 -14.70
CA ASN A 114 4.30 -4.64 -14.63
C ASN A 114 4.83 -3.63 -13.61
N ALA A 115 4.13 -3.45 -12.50
CA ALA A 115 4.63 -2.62 -11.41
C ALA A 115 5.94 -3.20 -10.87
N LEU A 116 6.79 -2.33 -10.36
CA LEU A 116 8.03 -2.73 -9.70
C LEU A 116 7.80 -3.05 -8.24
N VAL A 117 6.79 -2.42 -7.63
CA VAL A 117 6.47 -2.56 -6.20
C VAL A 117 4.96 -2.61 -6.02
N GLU A 118 4.52 -3.42 -5.07
CA GLU A 118 3.15 -3.43 -4.58
C GLU A 118 3.18 -3.68 -3.08
N ILE A 119 2.33 -3.03 -2.31
CA ILE A 119 2.32 -3.18 -0.85
C ILE A 119 0.88 -3.39 -0.36
N GLU A 120 0.67 -4.43 0.46
CA GLU A 120 -0.59 -4.60 1.17
C GLU A 120 -0.40 -4.36 2.66
N ILE A 121 -1.46 -3.96 3.33
CA ILE A 121 -1.41 -3.44 4.70
C ILE A 121 -2.50 -4.09 5.54
N ILE A 122 -2.16 -4.39 6.80
CA ILE A 122 -3.13 -4.67 7.85
C ILE A 122 -2.95 -3.59 8.90
N ALA A 123 -4.04 -2.95 9.30
CA ALA A 123 -4.03 -1.89 10.31
C ALA A 123 -5.04 -2.21 11.41
N SER A 124 -4.89 -1.53 12.54
CA SER A 124 -5.78 -1.72 13.68
C SER A 124 -6.07 -0.36 14.30
N GLU A 125 -7.34 -0.08 14.58
CA GLU A 125 -7.64 1.04 15.45
C GLU A 125 -7.32 0.62 16.88
N ALA A 126 -6.51 1.36 17.51
CA ALA A 126 -5.86 1.03 18.77
C ALA A 126 -6.70 0.34 19.79
#